data_22caf68f06241f64d712690412b049f2
#
_entry.id   22caf68f06241f64d712690412b049f2
#
_cell.length_a   1.000
_cell.length_b   1.000
_cell.length_c   1.000
_cell.angle_alpha   90.00
_cell.angle_beta   90.00
_cell.angle_gamma   90.00
#
_symmetry.space_group_name_H-M   'P 1'
#
loop_
_entity.id
_entity.type
_entity.pdbx_description
1 polymer ?
#
loop_
_entity_poly.entity_id
_entity_poly.type
_entity_poly.pdbx_seq_one_letter_code
_entity_poly.pdbx_strand_id
1 'polypeptide(L)'
;YYEDVEGNGMIAKMLQKFYEAGEDSRKTTGTILQIAFLTFRYQQLKKAVMQENAVLDSSLESDFVMAYQLHQNGEIDDVDFNIYVTLSQEMQANVNGSPWNGLPDLAVYLQIDPDHEIDEIQHRGREMEDIRDKPELVSYYNRVNQAYREWSKGYTRSTLLTVNRDKYDFVNHPEDRNAVLDQIEQKLVDLGKLSPQRFAEIQQQRAVTE
;
A
#
# COMPACT_ATOMS: atom_id res chain seq x y z
N TYR A 1 -5.73 -6.89 7.37
CA TYR A 1 -4.59 -6.34 8.14
C TYR A 1 -4.29 -4.94 7.62
N TYR A 2 -4.26 -3.97 8.49
CA TYR A 2 -3.97 -2.56 8.21
C TYR A 2 -2.90 -2.03 9.17
N GLU A 3 -2.31 -0.88 8.85
CA GLU A 3 -1.34 -0.19 9.70
C GLU A 3 -2.01 0.77 10.66
N ASP A 4 -1.58 0.74 11.93
CA ASP A 4 -1.85 1.81 12.89
C ASP A 4 -0.74 2.87 12.77
N VAL A 5 -0.94 3.81 11.86
CA VAL A 5 -0.01 4.94 11.62
C VAL A 5 -0.33 6.18 12.48
N GLU A 6 -1.46 6.17 13.19
CA GLU A 6 -1.94 7.31 14.01
C GLU A 6 -1.82 7.05 15.51
N GLY A 7 -1.60 5.81 15.91
CA GLY A 7 -1.47 5.43 17.32
C GLY A 7 -0.09 5.74 17.92
N ASN A 8 0.11 5.26 19.16
CA ASN A 8 1.39 5.38 19.87
C ASN A 8 2.39 4.26 19.52
N GLY A 9 2.13 3.51 18.46
CA GLY A 9 2.95 2.41 18.00
C GLY A 9 4.32 2.85 17.47
N MET A 10 5.18 1.87 17.23
CA MET A 10 6.54 2.12 16.72
C MET A 10 6.50 2.80 15.33
N ILE A 11 5.62 2.35 14.45
CA ILE A 11 5.50 2.90 13.09
C ILE A 11 5.07 4.37 13.13
N ALA A 12 4.03 4.71 13.92
CA ALA A 12 3.57 6.09 14.06
C ALA A 12 4.70 7.03 14.53
N LYS A 13 5.47 6.61 15.53
CA LYS A 13 6.63 7.38 16.03
C LYS A 13 7.74 7.52 14.99
N MET A 14 7.99 6.50 14.20
CA MET A 14 8.98 6.54 13.14
C MET A 14 8.55 7.45 11.99
N LEU A 15 7.28 7.43 11.60
CA LEU A 15 6.70 8.36 10.62
C LEU A 15 6.81 9.80 11.09
N GLN A 16 6.39 10.08 12.33
CA GLN A 16 6.53 11.42 12.91
C GLN A 16 7.98 11.90 12.84
N LYS A 17 8.92 11.05 13.29
CA LYS A 17 10.35 11.37 13.24
C LYS A 17 10.83 11.64 11.80
N PHE A 18 10.36 10.89 10.81
CA PHE A 18 10.73 11.08 9.42
C PHE A 18 10.21 12.41 8.86
N TYR A 19 8.94 12.74 9.11
CA TYR A 19 8.33 13.99 8.64
C TYR A 19 8.85 15.24 9.37
N GLU A 20 9.25 15.11 10.64
CA GLU A 20 9.83 16.20 11.41
C GLU A 20 11.33 16.41 11.13
N ALA A 21 11.99 15.41 10.53
CA ALA A 21 13.40 15.49 10.20
C ALA A 21 13.64 16.51 9.09
N GLY A 22 14.63 17.38 9.28
CA GLY A 22 15.16 18.21 8.21
C GLY A 22 15.81 17.35 7.12
N GLU A 23 16.08 17.94 5.95
CA GLU A 23 16.54 17.25 4.74
C GLU A 23 17.76 16.33 5.00
N ASP A 24 18.73 16.77 5.78
CA ASP A 24 19.92 15.97 6.15
C ASP A 24 19.58 14.79 7.08
N SER A 25 18.59 14.94 7.95
CA SER A 25 18.21 13.90 8.90
C SER A 25 17.28 12.85 8.28
N ARG A 26 16.59 13.18 7.18
CA ARG A 26 15.80 12.22 6.41
C ARG A 26 16.63 11.08 5.86
N LYS A 27 17.89 11.35 5.46
CA LYS A 27 18.82 10.32 4.99
C LYS A 27 19.05 9.23 6.04
N THR A 28 19.20 9.61 7.31
CA THR A 28 19.41 8.63 8.39
C THR A 28 18.10 7.96 8.83
N THR A 29 16.99 8.70 8.81
CA THR A 29 15.69 8.18 9.27
C THR A 29 14.97 7.35 8.19
N GLY A 30 15.22 7.64 6.90
CA GLY A 30 14.58 6.97 5.77
C GLY A 30 14.82 5.46 5.76
N THR A 31 16.07 5.04 5.85
CA THR A 31 16.44 3.61 5.87
C THR A 31 15.80 2.88 7.04
N ILE A 32 15.89 3.45 8.25
CA ILE A 32 15.33 2.82 9.46
C ILE A 32 13.81 2.73 9.36
N LEU A 33 13.16 3.76 8.82
CA LEU A 33 11.72 3.76 8.59
C LEU A 33 11.32 2.64 7.63
N GLN A 34 12.02 2.50 6.49
CA GLN A 34 11.72 1.46 5.51
C GLN A 34 11.95 0.04 6.06
N ILE A 35 12.99 -0.16 6.87
CA ILE A 35 13.22 -1.44 7.57
C ILE A 35 12.10 -1.71 8.60
N ALA A 36 11.61 -0.69 9.29
CA ALA A 36 10.50 -0.83 10.23
C ALA A 36 9.20 -1.23 9.51
N PHE A 37 8.87 -0.59 8.39
CA PHE A 37 7.74 -0.98 7.55
C PHE A 37 7.88 -2.41 7.01
N LEU A 38 9.02 -2.74 6.42
CA LEU A 38 9.30 -4.08 5.92
C LEU A 38 9.11 -5.15 7.01
N THR A 39 9.60 -4.90 8.22
CA THR A 39 9.46 -5.82 9.36
C THR A 39 7.99 -5.99 9.76
N PHE A 40 7.24 -4.90 9.82
CA PHE A 40 5.83 -4.91 10.17
C PHE A 40 4.99 -5.64 9.11
N ARG A 41 5.20 -5.34 7.82
CA ARG A 41 4.55 -6.02 6.69
C ARG A 41 4.82 -7.52 6.68
N TYR A 42 6.07 -7.90 6.93
CA TYR A 42 6.43 -9.31 7.01
C TYR A 42 5.72 -10.02 8.16
N GLN A 43 5.56 -9.37 9.32
CA GLN A 43 4.79 -9.93 10.43
C GLN A 43 3.31 -10.10 10.08
N GLN A 44 2.72 -9.12 9.40
CA GLN A 44 1.34 -9.20 8.92
C GLN A 44 1.20 -10.33 7.88
N LEU A 45 2.11 -10.40 6.91
CA LEU A 45 2.12 -11.42 5.88
C LEU A 45 2.18 -12.84 6.46
N LYS A 46 3.06 -13.07 7.45
CA LYS A 46 3.13 -14.37 8.15
C LYS A 46 1.82 -14.78 8.82
N LYS A 47 1.05 -13.82 9.33
CA LYS A 47 -0.27 -14.09 9.89
C LYS A 47 -1.31 -14.35 8.80
N ALA A 48 -1.26 -13.55 7.73
CA ALA A 48 -2.22 -13.64 6.63
C ALA A 48 -2.15 -14.99 5.91
N VAL A 49 -0.94 -15.50 5.63
CA VAL A 49 -0.76 -16.78 4.93
C VAL A 49 -1.25 -18.00 5.71
N MET A 50 -1.48 -17.85 7.00
CA MET A 50 -2.06 -18.90 7.85
C MET A 50 -3.59 -18.88 7.84
N GLN A 51 -4.22 -17.98 7.09
CA GLN A 51 -5.66 -17.83 7.01
C GLN A 51 -6.15 -18.18 5.60
N GLU A 52 -7.36 -18.70 5.52
CA GLU A 52 -7.97 -19.07 4.24
C GLU A 52 -8.20 -17.87 3.33
N ASN A 53 -8.60 -16.73 3.91
CA ASN A 53 -8.83 -15.48 3.19
C ASN A 53 -8.21 -14.33 3.98
N ALA A 54 -7.41 -13.50 3.33
CA ALA A 54 -6.79 -12.34 3.94
C ALA A 54 -6.69 -11.17 2.96
N VAL A 55 -6.87 -9.96 3.49
CA VAL A 55 -6.60 -8.71 2.78
C VAL A 55 -5.51 -7.99 3.56
N LEU A 56 -4.49 -7.51 2.85
CA LEU A 56 -3.41 -6.71 3.42
C LEU A 56 -3.44 -5.32 2.80
N ASP A 57 -3.32 -4.32 3.67
CA ASP A 57 -3.06 -2.93 3.33
C ASP A 57 -1.77 -2.52 4.07
N SER A 58 -0.64 -2.47 3.44
CA SER A 58 -0.36 -2.73 2.04
C SER A 58 0.58 -3.97 1.92
N SER A 59 1.42 -4.09 0.87
CA SER A 59 2.25 -5.28 0.61
C SER A 59 3.74 -4.99 0.76
N LEU A 60 4.57 -6.05 0.79
CA LEU A 60 6.03 -5.92 0.69
C LEU A 60 6.46 -5.26 -0.64
N GLU A 61 5.66 -5.40 -1.69
CA GLU A 61 5.90 -4.75 -2.99
C GLU A 61 5.73 -3.24 -2.90
N SER A 62 4.71 -2.76 -2.19
CA SER A 62 4.51 -1.32 -2.01
C SER A 62 5.60 -0.68 -1.16
N ASP A 63 6.08 -1.39 -0.13
CA ASP A 63 7.21 -0.92 0.65
C ASP A 63 8.48 -0.83 -0.21
N PHE A 64 8.68 -1.76 -1.14
CA PHE A 64 9.79 -1.70 -2.08
C PHE A 64 9.70 -0.46 -3.00
N VAL A 65 8.51 -0.11 -3.51
CA VAL A 65 8.31 1.09 -4.33
C VAL A 65 8.73 2.35 -3.55
N MET A 66 8.34 2.44 -2.28
CA MET A 66 8.70 3.55 -1.40
C MET A 66 10.21 3.62 -1.12
N ALA A 67 10.82 2.50 -0.75
CA ALA A 67 12.25 2.42 -0.50
C ALA A 67 13.08 2.78 -1.75
N TYR A 68 12.68 2.27 -2.91
CA TYR A 68 13.29 2.58 -4.19
C TYR A 68 13.18 4.07 -4.53
N GLN A 69 12.02 4.69 -4.29
CA GLN A 69 11.81 6.12 -4.51
C GLN A 69 12.72 6.98 -3.61
N LEU A 70 12.84 6.63 -2.33
CA LEU A 70 13.75 7.32 -1.40
C LEU A 70 15.23 7.17 -1.83
N HIS A 71 15.60 5.97 -2.32
CA HIS A 71 16.93 5.73 -2.88
C HIS A 71 17.20 6.58 -4.13
N GLN A 72 16.27 6.63 -5.08
CA GLN A 72 16.42 7.45 -6.30
C GLN A 72 16.56 8.96 -5.99
N ASN A 73 16.00 9.41 -4.87
CA ASN A 73 16.13 10.80 -4.41
C ASN A 73 17.39 11.05 -3.56
N GLY A 74 18.22 10.04 -3.30
CA GLY A 74 19.42 10.14 -2.46
C GLY A 74 19.10 10.26 -0.96
N GLU A 75 17.89 9.89 -0.54
CA GLU A 75 17.45 9.83 0.85
C GLU A 75 17.82 8.49 1.52
N ILE A 76 18.10 7.48 0.72
CA ILE A 76 18.72 6.20 1.12
C ILE A 76 19.93 6.00 0.21
N ASP A 77 21.08 5.74 0.76
CA ASP A 77 22.30 5.49 -0.02
C ASP A 77 22.34 4.06 -0.61
N ASP A 78 23.30 3.82 -1.50
CA ASP A 78 23.46 2.53 -2.20
C ASP A 78 23.66 1.35 -1.25
N VAL A 79 24.41 1.55 -0.14
CA VAL A 79 24.71 0.48 0.81
C VAL A 79 23.46 0.13 1.61
N ASP A 80 22.79 1.13 2.13
CA ASP A 80 21.56 0.98 2.90
C ASP A 80 20.42 0.38 2.06
N PHE A 81 20.29 0.83 0.80
CA PHE A 81 19.31 0.26 -0.12
C PHE A 81 19.59 -1.21 -0.44
N ASN A 82 20.85 -1.57 -0.66
CA ASN A 82 21.22 -2.98 -0.87
C ASN A 82 20.93 -3.85 0.36
N ILE A 83 21.14 -3.34 1.59
CA ILE A 83 20.74 -4.03 2.82
C ILE A 83 19.23 -4.23 2.86
N TYR A 84 18.44 -3.17 2.56
CA TYR A 84 16.99 -3.25 2.50
C TYR A 84 16.52 -4.32 1.50
N VAL A 85 17.06 -4.30 0.28
CA VAL A 85 16.71 -5.28 -0.78
C VAL A 85 17.04 -6.71 -0.33
N THR A 86 18.22 -6.93 0.25
CA THR A 86 18.64 -8.25 0.75
C THR A 86 17.69 -8.75 1.84
N LEU A 87 17.35 -7.90 2.82
CA LEU A 87 16.39 -8.25 3.88
C LEU A 87 15.00 -8.57 3.30
N SER A 88 14.53 -7.77 2.35
CA SER A 88 13.23 -8.00 1.69
C SER A 88 13.20 -9.35 0.95
N GLN A 89 14.27 -9.69 0.23
CA GLN A 89 14.39 -10.96 -0.47
C GLN A 89 14.41 -12.16 0.49
N GLU A 90 15.20 -12.08 1.56
CA GLU A 90 15.28 -13.12 2.59
C GLU A 90 13.93 -13.30 3.30
N MET A 91 13.23 -12.21 3.63
CA MET A 91 11.92 -12.28 4.25
C MET A 91 10.89 -12.93 3.31
N GLN A 92 10.89 -12.57 2.01
CA GLN A 92 10.00 -13.18 1.02
C GLN A 92 10.29 -14.68 0.83
N ALA A 93 11.56 -15.06 0.77
CA ALA A 93 11.97 -16.46 0.62
C ALA A 93 11.59 -17.33 1.83
N ASN A 94 11.43 -16.72 3.01
CA ASN A 94 11.15 -17.40 4.27
C ASN A 94 9.69 -17.27 4.75
N VAL A 95 8.77 -16.90 3.88
CA VAL A 95 7.34 -16.96 4.21
C VAL A 95 6.86 -18.40 4.16
N ASN A 96 6.58 -18.96 5.33
CA ASN A 96 6.05 -20.31 5.46
C ASN A 96 4.53 -20.32 5.31
N GLY A 97 4.04 -20.96 4.30
CA GLY A 97 2.62 -21.18 4.07
C GLY A 97 2.46 -22.03 2.81
N SER A 98 2.05 -23.28 2.94
CA SER A 98 1.78 -24.13 1.79
C SER A 98 0.27 -24.16 1.53
N PRO A 99 -0.13 -23.95 0.29
CA PRO A 99 0.63 -23.89 -0.97
C PRO A 99 1.04 -22.46 -1.40
N TRP A 100 1.14 -21.52 -0.50
CA TRP A 100 1.38 -20.11 -0.81
C TRP A 100 2.84 -19.86 -1.25
N ASN A 101 3.02 -19.05 -2.29
CA ASN A 101 4.32 -18.77 -2.92
C ASN A 101 4.86 -17.36 -2.62
N GLY A 102 4.31 -16.67 -1.63
CA GLY A 102 4.72 -15.30 -1.29
C GLY A 102 4.01 -14.20 -2.09
N LEU A 103 3.06 -14.56 -2.95
CA LEU A 103 2.36 -13.62 -3.82
C LEU A 103 0.86 -13.58 -3.50
N PRO A 104 0.19 -12.43 -3.63
CA PRO A 104 -1.25 -12.35 -3.51
C PRO A 104 -1.93 -13.03 -4.71
N ASP A 105 -3.13 -13.56 -4.54
CA ASP A 105 -3.96 -14.02 -5.65
C ASP A 105 -4.38 -12.85 -6.56
N LEU A 106 -4.64 -11.70 -5.95
CA LEU A 106 -5.01 -10.47 -6.61
C LEU A 106 -4.36 -9.28 -5.88
N ALA A 107 -3.65 -8.44 -6.62
CA ALA A 107 -3.23 -7.12 -6.18
C ALA A 107 -4.24 -6.09 -6.68
N VAL A 108 -4.63 -5.14 -5.83
CA VAL A 108 -5.50 -4.03 -6.21
C VAL A 108 -4.71 -2.74 -6.08
N TYR A 109 -4.56 -2.02 -7.18
CA TYR A 109 -3.93 -0.71 -7.23
C TYR A 109 -4.98 0.37 -7.36
N LEU A 110 -5.06 1.25 -6.36
CA LEU A 110 -5.92 2.43 -6.38
C LEU A 110 -5.16 3.57 -7.06
N GLN A 111 -5.40 3.75 -8.36
CA GLN A 111 -4.78 4.81 -9.13
C GLN A 111 -5.55 6.11 -8.93
N ILE A 112 -4.85 7.17 -8.58
CA ILE A 112 -5.40 8.50 -8.33
C ILE A 112 -4.59 9.56 -9.08
N ASP A 113 -5.23 10.67 -9.47
CA ASP A 113 -4.53 11.85 -9.98
C ASP A 113 -3.69 12.51 -8.89
N PRO A 114 -2.46 12.98 -9.18
CA PRO A 114 -1.58 13.57 -8.17
C PRO A 114 -2.19 14.75 -7.42
N ASP A 115 -2.91 15.64 -8.09
CA ASP A 115 -3.54 16.78 -7.44
C ASP A 115 -4.68 16.33 -6.52
N HIS A 116 -5.47 15.35 -6.96
CA HIS A 116 -6.53 14.75 -6.15
C HIS A 116 -5.96 13.98 -4.95
N GLU A 117 -4.85 13.27 -5.11
CA GLU A 117 -4.16 12.60 -4.00
C GLU A 117 -3.74 13.59 -2.92
N ILE A 118 -3.16 14.73 -3.33
CA ILE A 118 -2.76 15.79 -2.40
C ILE A 118 -3.99 16.35 -1.67
N ASP A 119 -5.09 16.59 -2.37
CA ASP A 119 -6.34 17.05 -1.77
C ASP A 119 -6.86 16.06 -0.71
N GLU A 120 -6.88 14.77 -1.03
CA GLU A 120 -7.28 13.71 -0.09
C GLU A 120 -6.36 13.64 1.14
N ILE A 121 -5.04 13.78 0.95
CA ILE A 121 -4.07 13.84 2.05
C ILE A 121 -4.37 15.03 2.96
N GLN A 122 -4.64 16.22 2.39
CA GLN A 122 -4.96 17.41 3.17
C GLN A 122 -6.31 17.28 3.88
N HIS A 123 -7.33 16.70 3.23
CA HIS A 123 -8.64 16.45 3.85
C HIS A 123 -8.54 15.46 5.03
N ARG A 124 -7.63 14.50 4.98
CA ARG A 124 -7.35 13.58 6.10
C ARG A 124 -6.84 14.31 7.35
N GLY A 125 -6.21 15.46 7.18
CA GLY A 125 -5.92 16.41 8.25
C GLY A 125 -4.80 16.00 9.22
N ARG A 126 -3.84 15.19 8.78
CA ARG A 126 -2.65 14.86 9.60
C ARG A 126 -1.69 16.04 9.60
N GLU A 127 -1.40 16.60 10.77
CA GLU A 127 -0.53 17.76 10.95
C GLU A 127 0.87 17.56 10.32
N MET A 128 1.42 16.34 10.43
CA MET A 128 2.74 16.03 9.86
C MET A 128 2.77 16.04 8.32
N GLU A 129 1.62 15.96 7.67
CA GLU A 129 1.45 15.92 6.22
C GLU A 129 0.93 17.24 5.62
N ASP A 130 0.78 18.30 6.44
CA ASP A 130 0.25 19.58 6.01
C ASP A 130 1.21 20.32 5.06
N ILE A 131 0.80 20.47 3.80
CA ILE A 131 1.60 21.15 2.77
C ILE A 131 1.71 22.66 2.96
N ARG A 132 0.83 23.29 3.76
CA ARG A 132 0.91 24.72 4.08
C ARG A 132 2.15 25.03 4.88
N ASP A 133 2.53 24.12 5.79
CA ASP A 133 3.73 24.24 6.61
C ASP A 133 4.96 23.59 5.97
N LYS A 134 4.74 22.64 5.05
CA LYS A 134 5.79 21.81 4.41
C LYS A 134 5.56 21.70 2.90
N PRO A 135 5.73 22.80 2.14
CA PRO A 135 5.43 22.80 0.69
C PRO A 135 6.31 21.83 -0.13
N GLU A 136 7.46 21.43 0.39
CA GLU A 136 8.34 20.42 -0.21
C GLU A 136 7.67 19.02 -0.30
N LEU A 137 6.65 18.75 0.53
CA LEU A 137 5.90 17.49 0.48
C LEU A 137 5.11 17.32 -0.82
N VAL A 138 4.70 18.42 -1.48
CA VAL A 138 4.04 18.35 -2.79
C VAL A 138 4.91 17.59 -3.80
N SER A 139 6.19 17.96 -3.89
CA SER A 139 7.13 17.26 -4.78
C SER A 139 7.34 15.81 -4.37
N TYR A 140 7.35 15.51 -3.08
CA TYR A 140 7.46 14.16 -2.55
C TYR A 140 6.23 13.31 -2.96
N TYR A 141 5.01 13.79 -2.72
CA TYR A 141 3.78 13.07 -3.09
C TYR A 141 3.70 12.81 -4.60
N ASN A 142 4.02 13.80 -5.42
CA ASN A 142 4.05 13.64 -6.87
C ASN A 142 5.04 12.56 -7.32
N ARG A 143 6.22 12.49 -6.72
CA ARG A 143 7.21 11.44 -7.01
C ARG A 143 6.71 10.06 -6.60
N VAL A 144 6.10 9.94 -5.42
CA VAL A 144 5.52 8.69 -4.92
C VAL A 144 4.40 8.21 -5.85
N ASN A 145 3.46 9.10 -6.22
CA ASN A 145 2.39 8.79 -7.17
C ASN A 145 2.96 8.27 -8.50
N GLN A 146 3.94 8.98 -9.06
CA GLN A 146 4.60 8.56 -10.29
C GLN A 146 5.28 7.19 -10.14
N ALA A 147 5.96 6.94 -9.03
CA ALA A 147 6.61 5.65 -8.77
C ALA A 147 5.62 4.48 -8.77
N TYR A 148 4.45 4.65 -8.14
CA TYR A 148 3.40 3.64 -8.18
C TYR A 148 2.79 3.45 -9.57
N ARG A 149 2.62 4.52 -10.33
CA ARG A 149 2.17 4.44 -11.74
C ARG A 149 3.16 3.66 -12.61
N GLU A 150 4.46 3.90 -12.45
CA GLU A 150 5.49 3.14 -13.19
C GLU A 150 5.56 1.68 -12.72
N TRP A 151 5.52 1.44 -11.40
CA TRP A 151 5.46 0.09 -10.87
C TRP A 151 4.28 -0.70 -11.43
N SER A 152 3.09 -0.11 -11.49
CA SER A 152 1.89 -0.79 -11.96
C SER A 152 1.98 -1.24 -13.42
N LYS A 153 2.69 -0.49 -14.27
CA LYS A 153 2.93 -0.85 -15.69
C LYS A 153 3.83 -2.08 -15.83
N GLY A 154 4.76 -2.27 -14.88
CA GLY A 154 5.72 -3.37 -14.89
C GLY A 154 5.35 -4.55 -14.00
N TYR A 155 4.24 -4.48 -13.27
CA TYR A 155 3.87 -5.52 -12.33
C TYR A 155 3.38 -6.78 -13.03
N THR A 156 4.09 -7.90 -12.80
CA THR A 156 3.81 -9.19 -13.46
C THR A 156 3.79 -10.37 -12.47
N ARG A 157 3.92 -10.12 -11.17
CA ARG A 157 4.07 -11.18 -10.17
C ARG A 157 2.75 -11.91 -9.84
N SER A 158 1.63 -11.20 -9.96
CA SER A 158 0.28 -11.77 -9.84
C SER A 158 -0.69 -10.96 -10.70
N THR A 159 -1.98 -11.27 -10.64
CA THR A 159 -2.98 -10.45 -11.31
C THR A 159 -3.07 -9.08 -10.63
N LEU A 160 -3.01 -8.01 -11.43
CA LEU A 160 -3.24 -6.63 -10.98
C LEU A 160 -4.61 -6.14 -11.46
N LEU A 161 -5.41 -5.64 -10.53
CA LEU A 161 -6.60 -4.85 -10.82
C LEU A 161 -6.30 -3.39 -10.52
N THR A 162 -6.36 -2.54 -11.54
CA THR A 162 -6.25 -1.09 -11.35
C THR A 162 -7.65 -0.48 -11.23
N VAL A 163 -7.93 0.17 -10.10
CA VAL A 163 -9.16 0.90 -9.82
C VAL A 163 -8.86 2.39 -9.91
N ASN A 164 -9.63 3.12 -10.71
CA ASN A 164 -9.47 4.57 -10.82
C ASN A 164 -10.20 5.26 -9.65
N ARG A 165 -9.42 5.78 -8.67
CA ARG A 165 -9.93 6.48 -7.49
C ARG A 165 -10.61 7.82 -7.84
N ASP A 166 -10.20 8.46 -8.93
CA ASP A 166 -10.79 9.73 -9.37
C ASP A 166 -12.24 9.55 -9.85
N LYS A 167 -12.58 8.34 -10.25
CA LYS A 167 -13.92 7.97 -10.72
C LYS A 167 -14.85 7.52 -9.59
N TYR A 168 -14.28 6.98 -8.50
CA TYR A 168 -15.04 6.35 -7.43
C TYR A 168 -14.68 6.96 -6.07
N ASP A 169 -15.61 7.67 -5.46
CA ASP A 169 -15.49 8.10 -4.06
C ASP A 169 -16.10 7.06 -3.12
N PHE A 170 -15.44 5.93 -3.03
CA PHE A 170 -15.90 4.78 -2.24
C PHE A 170 -15.85 5.00 -0.71
N VAL A 171 -15.29 6.12 -0.25
CA VAL A 171 -15.28 6.51 1.17
C VAL A 171 -16.62 7.13 1.55
N ASN A 172 -17.11 8.08 0.75
CA ASN A 172 -18.30 8.85 1.05
C ASN A 172 -19.56 8.34 0.35
N HIS A 173 -19.40 7.60 -0.76
CA HIS A 173 -20.49 7.11 -1.60
C HIS A 173 -20.60 5.59 -1.59
N PRO A 174 -21.65 5.02 -0.94
CA PRO A 174 -21.86 3.56 -0.89
C PRO A 174 -21.96 2.91 -2.27
N GLU A 175 -22.60 3.56 -3.24
CA GLU A 175 -22.73 3.08 -4.62
C GLU A 175 -21.37 2.92 -5.31
N ASP A 176 -20.44 3.87 -5.13
CA ASP A 176 -19.08 3.79 -5.65
C ASP A 176 -18.29 2.66 -4.97
N ARG A 177 -18.46 2.54 -3.65
CA ARG A 177 -17.86 1.44 -2.89
C ARG A 177 -18.32 0.08 -3.41
N ASN A 178 -19.61 -0.09 -3.65
CA ASN A 178 -20.16 -1.32 -4.19
C ASN A 178 -19.64 -1.60 -5.60
N ALA A 179 -19.56 -0.57 -6.46
CA ALA A 179 -19.00 -0.71 -7.80
C ALA A 179 -17.52 -1.13 -7.78
N VAL A 180 -16.73 -0.67 -6.82
CA VAL A 180 -15.33 -1.11 -6.64
C VAL A 180 -15.27 -2.54 -6.11
N LEU A 181 -16.09 -2.88 -5.12
CA LEU A 181 -16.16 -4.26 -4.59
C LEU A 181 -16.59 -5.24 -5.67
N ASP A 182 -17.57 -4.89 -6.51
CA ASP A 182 -18.02 -5.74 -7.64
C ASP A 182 -16.87 -6.02 -8.63
N GLN A 183 -16.02 -5.02 -8.92
CA GLN A 183 -14.85 -5.22 -9.79
C GLN A 183 -13.84 -6.19 -9.16
N ILE A 184 -13.58 -6.06 -7.86
CA ILE A 184 -12.66 -6.94 -7.12
C ILE A 184 -13.20 -8.37 -7.10
N GLU A 185 -14.46 -8.53 -6.74
CA GLU A 185 -15.11 -9.84 -6.62
C GLU A 185 -15.27 -10.51 -7.97
N GLN A 186 -15.66 -9.78 -9.02
CA GLN A 186 -15.67 -10.31 -10.37
C GLN A 186 -14.28 -10.81 -10.79
N LYS A 187 -13.22 -10.06 -10.44
CA LYS A 187 -11.84 -10.49 -10.73
C LYS A 187 -11.47 -11.76 -9.97
N LEU A 188 -11.94 -11.92 -8.74
CA LEU A 188 -11.77 -13.15 -7.96
C LEU A 188 -12.54 -14.32 -8.58
N VAL A 189 -13.72 -14.07 -9.18
CA VAL A 189 -14.45 -15.10 -9.95
C VAL A 189 -13.65 -15.53 -11.17
N ASP A 190 -13.11 -14.57 -11.94
CA ASP A 190 -12.29 -14.85 -13.12
C ASP A 190 -11.04 -15.67 -12.78
N LEU A 191 -10.50 -15.48 -11.58
CA LEU A 191 -9.36 -16.24 -11.04
C LEU A 191 -9.75 -17.59 -10.42
N GLY A 192 -11.04 -17.94 -10.36
CA GLY A 192 -11.53 -19.14 -9.71
C GLY A 192 -11.40 -19.16 -8.19
N LYS A 193 -11.22 -17.97 -7.56
CA LYS A 193 -11.10 -17.80 -6.12
C LYS A 193 -12.43 -17.50 -5.43
N LEU A 194 -13.42 -17.10 -6.20
CA LEU A 194 -14.79 -16.89 -5.76
C LEU A 194 -15.72 -17.62 -6.73
N SER A 195 -16.72 -18.36 -6.23
CA SER A 195 -17.69 -18.95 -7.13
C SER A 195 -18.69 -17.92 -7.66
N PRO A 196 -19.17 -18.04 -8.91
CA PRO A 196 -20.20 -17.13 -9.45
C PRO A 196 -21.47 -17.08 -8.59
N GLN A 197 -21.86 -18.22 -8.01
CA GLN A 197 -23.01 -18.27 -7.10
C GLN A 197 -22.77 -17.43 -5.85
N ARG A 198 -21.61 -17.57 -5.23
CA ARG A 198 -21.27 -16.81 -4.03
C ARG A 198 -21.17 -15.31 -4.30
N PHE A 199 -20.65 -14.93 -5.46
CA PHE A 199 -20.62 -13.54 -5.91
C PHE A 199 -22.03 -12.95 -6.02
N ALA A 200 -22.97 -13.67 -6.66
CA ALA A 200 -24.36 -13.24 -6.76
C ALA A 200 -25.05 -13.10 -5.39
N GLU A 201 -24.76 -14.01 -4.44
CA GLU A 201 -25.25 -13.93 -3.06
C GLU A 201 -24.74 -12.67 -2.35
N ILE A 202 -23.46 -12.34 -2.50
CA ILE A 202 -22.83 -11.14 -1.91
C ILE A 202 -23.49 -9.88 -2.46
N GLN A 203 -23.66 -9.78 -3.78
CA GLN A 203 -24.34 -8.64 -4.41
C GLN A 203 -25.77 -8.46 -3.89
N GLN A 204 -26.53 -9.55 -3.76
CA GLN A 204 -27.88 -9.50 -3.19
C GLN A 204 -27.88 -9.03 -1.73
N GLN A 205 -26.92 -9.50 -0.92
CA GLN A 205 -26.79 -9.08 0.48
C GLN A 205 -26.49 -7.59 0.60
N ARG A 206 -25.61 -7.05 -0.24
CA ARG A 206 -25.31 -5.61 -0.28
C ARG A 206 -26.54 -4.77 -0.64
N ALA A 207 -27.28 -5.17 -1.66
CA ALA A 207 -28.49 -4.46 -2.11
C ALA A 207 -29.63 -4.41 -1.07
N VAL A 208 -29.62 -5.31 -0.07
CA VAL A 208 -30.62 -5.34 1.02
C VAL A 208 -30.19 -4.49 2.23
N THR A 209 -28.91 -4.19 2.34
CA THR A 209 -28.33 -3.49 3.52
C THR A 209 -28.28 -1.96 3.33
N GLU A 210 -28.55 -1.49 2.13
CA GLU A 210 -28.75 -0.06 1.77
C GLU A 210 -30.21 0.36 1.89
#